data_8723a5755ebc531fc0a2f8005febdc6f
#
_entry.id   8723a5755ebc531fc0a2f8005febdc6f
#
_cell.length_a   1.000
_cell.length_b   1.000
_cell.length_c   1.000
_cell.angle_alpha   90.00
_cell.angle_beta   90.00
_cell.angle_gamma   90.00
#
_symmetry.space_group_name_H-M   'P 1'
#
loop_
_entity.id
_entity.type
_entity.pdbx_description
1 polymer ?
#
loop_
_entity_poly.entity_id
_entity_poly.type
_entity_poly.pdbx_seq_one_letter_code
_entity_poly.pdbx_strand_id
1 'polypeptide(L)'
;SLLITWVTSRHSIGAFKSRRKKILLVLRMVIIAFVCTMFLGWSKQEHATDLPDLIVIVDNSRSMTIEDLISDDLPNNETAIDRWTAAKTWLTGSESGLSVLDEWQEQYRLRLYLASDELESLTTTTESLSDVLNSRQPVGESSQLGKCLVSALRNHRGRPVAGVVIISDGVTTLGPSLGSVAEHARQRNIPLYVLAAGADSKVKNVAISDALMSDSSFIGDHVSIRYSLRAEH
;
A
#
# COMPACT_ATOMS: atom_id res chain seq x y z
N SER A 1 -7.87 -26.09 43.75
CA SER A 1 -6.57 -26.81 43.62
C SER A 1 -5.78 -26.82 44.95
N LEU A 2 -5.83 -25.78 45.78
CA LEU A 2 -5.19 -25.72 47.10
C LEU A 2 -5.80 -26.79 48.11
N LEU A 3 -7.08 -27.08 47.99
CA LEU A 3 -7.77 -28.10 48.81
C LEU A 3 -7.28 -29.52 48.49
N ILE A 4 -6.99 -29.82 47.24
CA ILE A 4 -6.48 -31.14 46.81
C ILE A 4 -5.07 -31.40 47.35
N THR A 5 -4.21 -30.38 47.42
CA THR A 5 -2.88 -30.48 47.99
C THR A 5 -2.88 -30.67 49.51
N TRP A 6 -3.86 -30.11 50.22
CA TRP A 6 -4.04 -30.26 51.64
C TRP A 6 -4.52 -31.68 52.01
N VAL A 7 -5.47 -32.23 51.23
CA VAL A 7 -6.03 -33.60 51.46
C VAL A 7 -5.03 -34.68 51.21
N THR A 8 -4.18 -34.58 50.17
CA THR A 8 -3.15 -35.60 49.85
C THR A 8 -1.97 -35.57 50.81
N SER A 9 -1.74 -34.47 51.52
CA SER A 9 -0.72 -34.37 52.60
C SER A 9 -1.08 -35.13 53.86
N ARG A 10 -2.37 -35.44 54.13
CA ARG A 10 -2.83 -36.09 55.35
C ARG A 10 -2.73 -37.62 55.31
N HIS A 11 -2.60 -38.23 54.11
CA HIS A 11 -2.66 -39.70 53.98
C HIS A 11 -1.33 -40.44 53.89
N SER A 12 -0.18 -39.77 54.07
CA SER A 12 1.10 -40.47 54.13
C SER A 12 1.56 -40.72 55.53
N ILE A 13 0.96 -41.76 56.16
CA ILE A 13 1.45 -42.38 57.39
C ILE A 13 2.68 -43.22 57.03
N GLY A 14 3.85 -42.70 57.32
CA GLY A 14 5.10 -43.40 57.20
C GLY A 14 6.28 -42.53 57.64
N ALA A 15 7.01 -43.00 58.63
CA ALA A 15 8.09 -42.32 59.36
C ALA A 15 9.20 -41.78 58.47
N PHE A 16 8.94 -40.66 57.76
CA PHE A 16 9.98 -39.93 57.06
C PHE A 16 10.44 -38.74 57.90
N LYS A 17 11.75 -38.69 58.17
CA LYS A 17 12.46 -37.61 58.88
C LYS A 17 11.88 -36.22 58.48
N SER A 18 11.46 -35.40 59.42
CA SER A 18 10.82 -34.08 59.28
C SER A 18 11.46 -33.17 58.22
N ARG A 19 12.78 -33.23 58.04
CA ARG A 19 13.52 -32.48 57.01
C ARG A 19 13.12 -32.84 55.59
N ARG A 20 12.95 -34.16 55.25
CA ARG A 20 12.55 -34.61 53.91
C ARG A 20 11.14 -34.17 53.55
N LYS A 21 10.19 -34.14 54.50
CA LYS A 21 8.84 -33.65 54.27
C LYS A 21 8.85 -32.15 53.94
N LYS A 22 9.68 -31.36 54.63
CA LYS A 22 9.84 -29.93 54.39
C LYS A 22 10.44 -29.66 52.99
N ILE A 23 11.46 -30.41 52.60
CA ILE A 23 12.09 -30.29 51.27
C ILE A 23 11.09 -30.63 50.16
N LEU A 24 10.32 -31.72 50.27
CA LEU A 24 9.30 -32.08 49.32
C LEU A 24 8.18 -31.00 49.19
N LEU A 25 7.79 -30.40 50.31
CA LEU A 25 6.80 -29.35 50.32
C LEU A 25 7.33 -28.09 49.62
N VAL A 26 8.55 -27.69 49.89
CA VAL A 26 9.19 -26.55 49.24
C VAL A 26 9.35 -26.81 47.72
N LEU A 27 9.83 -28.00 47.34
CA LEU A 27 9.95 -28.36 45.92
C LEU A 27 8.58 -28.28 45.17
N ARG A 28 7.53 -28.77 45.83
CA ARG A 28 6.17 -28.71 45.27
C ARG A 28 5.67 -27.28 45.11
N MET A 29 5.93 -26.39 46.06
CA MET A 29 5.59 -24.98 45.99
C MET A 29 6.38 -24.28 44.87
N VAL A 30 7.65 -24.59 44.67
CA VAL A 30 8.49 -24.08 43.58
C VAL A 30 7.93 -24.50 42.22
N ILE A 31 7.57 -25.79 42.07
CA ILE A 31 6.96 -26.27 40.80
C ILE A 31 5.61 -25.57 40.52
N ILE A 32 4.77 -25.41 41.53
CA ILE A 32 3.50 -24.71 41.38
C ILE A 32 3.74 -23.25 41.01
N ALA A 33 4.66 -22.54 41.65
CA ALA A 33 5.02 -21.18 41.33
C ALA A 33 5.57 -21.08 39.91
N PHE A 34 6.41 -22.01 39.46
CA PHE A 34 6.93 -22.05 38.09
C PHE A 34 5.81 -22.27 37.06
N VAL A 35 4.90 -23.21 37.32
CA VAL A 35 3.75 -23.41 36.45
C VAL A 35 2.84 -22.17 36.42
N CYS A 36 2.61 -21.53 37.56
CA CYS A 36 1.83 -20.27 37.60
C CYS A 36 2.51 -19.15 36.80
N THR A 37 3.85 -19.03 36.84
CA THR A 37 4.56 -18.03 36.04
C THR A 37 4.47 -18.33 34.54
N MET A 38 4.43 -19.60 34.14
CA MET A 38 4.18 -19.99 32.74
C MET A 38 2.74 -19.66 32.30
N PHE A 39 1.75 -19.81 33.17
CA PHE A 39 0.35 -19.44 32.86
C PHE A 39 0.11 -17.93 32.89
N LEU A 40 0.92 -17.15 33.58
CA LEU A 40 0.84 -15.68 33.55
C LEU A 40 1.26 -15.08 32.21
N GLY A 41 1.65 -15.92 31.25
CA GLY A 41 1.96 -15.50 29.87
C GLY A 41 2.77 -14.22 29.88
N TRP A 42 4.05 -14.28 30.21
CA TRP A 42 4.97 -13.17 30.02
C TRP A 42 5.15 -12.96 28.52
N SER A 43 4.05 -12.49 27.88
CA SER A 43 4.12 -11.88 26.58
C SER A 43 4.84 -10.55 26.77
N LYS A 44 6.14 -10.54 26.54
CA LYS A 44 6.90 -9.32 26.34
C LYS A 44 6.35 -8.74 25.04
N GLN A 45 5.28 -7.94 25.12
CA GLN A 45 4.93 -7.03 24.06
C GLN A 45 6.11 -6.05 23.97
N GLU A 46 7.10 -6.39 23.18
CA GLU A 46 7.99 -5.39 22.64
C GLU A 46 7.09 -4.51 21.77
N HIS A 47 6.68 -3.39 22.34
CA HIS A 47 6.34 -2.23 21.55
C HIS A 47 7.66 -1.81 20.91
N ALA A 48 8.08 -2.56 19.88
CA ALA A 48 8.95 -1.98 18.90
C ALA A 48 8.16 -0.77 18.42
N THR A 49 8.67 0.41 18.72
CA THR A 49 8.18 1.67 18.17
C THR A 49 8.60 1.68 16.70
N ASP A 50 8.14 0.66 15.97
CA ASP A 50 8.31 0.57 14.53
C ASP A 50 7.39 1.65 13.96
N LEU A 51 8.00 2.62 13.31
CA LEU A 51 7.26 3.62 12.55
C LEU A 51 6.22 2.92 11.68
N PRO A 52 4.96 3.39 11.64
CA PRO A 52 3.95 2.79 10.80
C PRO A 52 4.33 2.93 9.32
N ASP A 53 3.95 1.96 8.51
CA ASP A 53 4.20 1.98 7.08
C ASP A 53 3.29 3.03 6.42
N LEU A 54 3.87 3.97 5.67
CA LEU A 54 3.16 4.85 4.74
C LEU A 54 3.40 4.32 3.34
N ILE A 55 2.32 3.93 2.67
CA ILE A 55 2.37 3.36 1.33
C ILE A 55 2.10 4.47 0.32
N VAL A 56 3.05 4.71 -0.59
CA VAL A 56 2.89 5.66 -1.69
C VAL A 56 2.86 4.87 -2.99
N ILE A 57 1.80 5.04 -3.76
CA ILE A 57 1.59 4.39 -5.04
C ILE A 57 1.55 5.47 -6.11
N VAL A 58 2.49 5.44 -7.03
CA VAL A 58 2.55 6.35 -8.17
C VAL A 58 2.14 5.58 -9.43
N ASP A 59 1.19 6.13 -10.15
CA ASP A 59 0.73 5.57 -11.41
C ASP A 59 1.84 5.70 -12.47
N ASN A 60 2.24 4.57 -13.02
CA ASN A 60 3.31 4.45 -14.04
C ASN A 60 2.72 4.08 -15.41
N SER A 61 1.43 4.34 -15.62
CA SER A 61 0.77 4.09 -16.90
C SER A 61 1.09 5.15 -17.92
N ARG A 62 0.89 4.83 -19.19
CA ARG A 62 1.16 5.72 -20.32
C ARG A 62 0.34 7.01 -20.30
N SER A 63 -0.82 7.03 -19.64
CA SER A 63 -1.63 8.25 -19.49
C SER A 63 -0.91 9.34 -18.68
N MET A 64 0.07 8.96 -17.86
CA MET A 64 0.87 9.92 -17.10
C MET A 64 1.88 10.70 -17.97
N THR A 65 2.09 10.33 -19.23
CA THR A 65 2.93 11.10 -20.19
C THR A 65 2.15 12.23 -20.89
N ILE A 66 0.87 12.42 -20.57
CA ILE A 66 0.09 13.50 -21.18
C ILE A 66 0.55 14.84 -20.59
N GLU A 67 0.87 15.77 -21.49
CA GLU A 67 1.29 17.13 -21.16
C GLU A 67 0.04 18.04 -21.10
N ASP A 68 -0.65 18.07 -19.98
CA ASP A 68 -1.85 18.87 -19.78
C ASP A 68 -1.78 19.80 -18.56
N LEU A 69 -0.67 19.79 -17.84
CA LEU A 69 -0.44 20.65 -16.70
C LEU A 69 0.35 21.89 -17.09
N ILE A 70 -0.12 23.05 -16.67
CA ILE A 70 0.58 24.32 -16.84
C ILE A 70 1.30 24.61 -15.53
N SER A 71 2.62 24.81 -15.59
CA SER A 71 3.39 25.24 -14.42
C SER A 71 3.31 26.74 -14.25
N ASP A 72 2.72 27.20 -13.16
CA ASP A 72 2.67 28.62 -12.80
C ASP A 72 4.05 29.18 -12.37
N ASP A 73 5.03 28.30 -12.07
CA ASP A 73 6.34 28.68 -11.56
C ASP A 73 7.38 29.04 -12.65
N LEU A 74 7.05 28.89 -13.92
CA LEU A 74 7.94 29.25 -15.02
C LEU A 74 7.61 30.64 -15.58
N PRO A 75 8.62 31.50 -15.82
CA PRO A 75 8.44 32.90 -16.26
C PRO A 75 7.81 33.05 -17.66
N ASN A 76 7.64 31.98 -18.39
CA ASN A 76 6.92 31.93 -19.65
C ASN A 76 5.82 30.87 -19.52
N ASN A 77 4.61 31.28 -19.31
CA ASN A 77 3.36 30.52 -19.09
C ASN A 77 2.97 29.51 -20.21
N GLU A 78 3.90 28.95 -20.94
CA GLU A 78 3.61 28.16 -22.15
C GLU A 78 4.23 26.74 -22.15
N THR A 79 4.93 26.33 -21.08
CA THR A 79 5.49 24.99 -21.07
C THR A 79 4.53 24.02 -20.36
N ALA A 80 3.82 23.24 -21.15
CA ALA A 80 3.03 22.14 -20.63
C ALA A 80 3.98 21.09 -20.05
N ILE A 81 3.65 20.61 -18.86
CA ILE A 81 4.40 19.58 -18.14
C ILE A 81 3.58 18.31 -18.15
N ASP A 82 4.23 17.18 -18.40
CA ASP A 82 3.60 15.88 -18.27
C ASP A 82 3.25 15.56 -16.81
N ARG A 83 2.17 14.82 -16.62
CA ARG A 83 1.63 14.44 -15.30
C ARG A 83 2.66 13.69 -14.44
N TRP A 84 3.48 12.86 -15.08
CA TRP A 84 4.53 12.10 -14.41
C TRP A 84 5.60 13.02 -13.82
N THR A 85 6.09 13.98 -14.61
CA THR A 85 7.06 14.97 -14.15
C THR A 85 6.49 15.82 -13.02
N ALA A 86 5.22 16.24 -13.12
CA ALA A 86 4.55 16.95 -12.04
C ALA A 86 4.46 16.13 -10.76
N ALA A 87 4.08 14.84 -10.86
CA ALA A 87 4.01 13.93 -9.72
C ALA A 87 5.40 13.73 -9.08
N LYS A 88 6.44 13.54 -9.89
CA LYS A 88 7.82 13.44 -9.39
C LYS A 88 8.26 14.70 -8.68
N THR A 89 8.10 15.87 -9.33
CA THR A 89 8.50 17.16 -8.76
C THR A 89 7.78 17.42 -7.43
N TRP A 90 6.51 17.07 -7.33
CA TRP A 90 5.76 17.20 -6.09
C TRP A 90 6.32 16.29 -4.98
N LEU A 91 6.68 15.05 -5.31
CA LEU A 91 7.23 14.10 -4.33
C LEU A 91 8.66 14.42 -3.92
N THR A 92 9.54 14.74 -4.89
CA THR A 92 10.97 14.94 -4.66
C THR A 92 11.34 16.37 -4.30
N GLY A 93 10.38 17.29 -4.42
CA GLY A 93 10.61 18.72 -4.24
C GLY A 93 11.19 19.38 -5.49
N SER A 94 10.97 20.69 -5.62
CA SER A 94 11.67 21.54 -6.58
C SER A 94 13.11 21.76 -6.10
N GLU A 95 14.04 22.16 -6.98
CA GLU A 95 15.49 22.36 -6.69
C GLU A 95 15.81 23.23 -5.46
N SER A 96 14.83 23.91 -4.90
CA SER A 96 14.96 24.82 -3.75
C SER A 96 14.13 24.45 -2.52
N GLY A 97 13.41 23.31 -2.52
CA GLY A 97 12.47 22.93 -1.45
C GLY A 97 12.78 21.59 -0.79
N LEU A 98 12.23 21.42 0.42
CA LEU A 98 12.25 20.13 1.13
C LEU A 98 11.45 19.10 0.32
N SER A 99 12.01 17.93 0.12
CA SER A 99 11.33 16.78 -0.47
C SER A 99 10.21 16.30 0.45
N VAL A 100 9.01 16.14 -0.07
CA VAL A 100 7.88 15.56 0.68
C VAL A 100 8.21 14.12 1.12
N LEU A 101 8.98 13.39 0.29
CA LEU A 101 9.44 12.05 0.62
C LEU A 101 10.37 12.05 1.84
N ASP A 102 11.29 13.02 1.94
CA ASP A 102 12.23 13.11 3.05
C ASP A 102 11.51 13.46 4.35
N GLU A 103 10.56 14.41 4.32
CA GLU A 103 9.72 14.74 5.47
C GLU A 103 8.91 13.52 5.97
N TRP A 104 8.34 12.76 5.05
CA TRP A 104 7.58 11.56 5.40
C TRP A 104 8.47 10.43 5.93
N GLN A 105 9.72 10.31 5.48
CA GLN A 105 10.67 9.31 5.99
C GLN A 105 11.06 9.55 7.47
N GLU A 106 10.99 10.79 7.95
CA GLU A 106 11.22 11.09 9.36
C GLU A 106 10.12 10.55 10.28
N GLN A 107 8.88 10.51 9.79
CA GLN A 107 7.70 10.17 10.60
C GLN A 107 7.15 8.77 10.33
N TYR A 108 7.41 8.23 9.14
CA TYR A 108 6.85 6.96 8.66
C TYR A 108 7.92 6.08 8.03
N ARG A 109 7.69 4.79 8.05
CA ARG A 109 8.43 3.87 7.19
C ARG A 109 7.83 3.92 5.79
N LEU A 110 8.46 4.70 4.91
CA LEU A 110 7.97 4.93 3.56
C LEU A 110 8.10 3.68 2.67
N ARG A 111 7.03 3.36 1.95
CA ARG A 111 6.95 2.26 1.00
C ARG A 111 6.46 2.79 -0.33
N LEU A 112 7.39 2.96 -1.26
CA LEU A 112 7.10 3.52 -2.59
C LEU A 112 6.87 2.39 -3.60
N TYR A 113 5.79 2.51 -4.35
CA TYR A 113 5.39 1.58 -5.39
C TYR A 113 5.05 2.30 -6.68
N LEU A 114 5.35 1.66 -7.80
CA LEU A 114 4.83 2.02 -9.12
C LEU A 114 3.68 1.07 -9.46
N ALA A 115 2.58 1.64 -9.94
CA ALA A 115 1.39 0.92 -10.34
C ALA A 115 1.18 1.07 -11.84
N SER A 116 1.07 -0.05 -12.54
CA SER A 116 0.66 -0.14 -13.94
C SER A 116 -0.17 -1.42 -14.11
N ASP A 117 0.26 -2.37 -14.91
CA ASP A 117 -0.29 -3.72 -15.01
C ASP A 117 -0.05 -4.55 -13.74
N GLU A 118 1.09 -4.30 -13.10
CA GLU A 118 1.52 -4.92 -11.85
C GLU A 118 2.06 -3.87 -10.88
N LEU A 119 2.15 -4.28 -9.61
CA LEU A 119 2.71 -3.45 -8.55
C LEU A 119 4.21 -3.69 -8.45
N GLU A 120 5.02 -2.71 -8.83
CA GLU A 120 6.47 -2.73 -8.65
C GLU A 120 6.87 -2.02 -7.36
N SER A 121 7.64 -2.68 -6.49
CA SER A 121 8.17 -2.06 -5.27
C SER A 121 9.50 -1.36 -5.57
N LEU A 122 9.56 -0.08 -5.28
CA LEU A 122 10.82 0.68 -5.31
C LEU A 122 11.50 0.54 -3.94
N THR A 123 12.24 -0.55 -3.77
CA THR A 123 13.02 -0.78 -2.54
C THR A 123 14.46 -0.41 -2.82
N THR A 124 15.02 0.50 -2.03
CA THR A 124 16.44 0.88 -2.15
C THR A 124 17.19 0.43 -0.92
N THR A 125 18.37 -0.13 -1.15
CA THR A 125 19.32 -0.47 -0.08
C THR A 125 20.41 0.60 0.07
N THR A 126 20.65 1.41 -0.95
CA THR A 126 21.82 2.30 -1.00
C THR A 126 21.52 3.68 -1.62
N GLU A 127 20.50 3.82 -2.44
CA GLU A 127 20.14 5.08 -3.12
C GLU A 127 18.97 5.77 -2.42
N SER A 128 18.82 7.06 -2.60
CA SER A 128 17.65 7.77 -2.09
C SER A 128 16.40 7.36 -2.90
N LEU A 129 15.23 7.35 -2.25
CA LEU A 129 13.97 7.07 -2.95
C LEU A 129 13.69 8.10 -4.06
N SER A 130 14.14 9.33 -3.83
CA SER A 130 14.04 10.43 -4.80
C SER A 130 14.85 10.14 -6.07
N ASP A 131 16.09 9.64 -5.94
CA ASP A 131 16.95 9.33 -7.09
C ASP A 131 16.38 8.16 -7.90
N VAL A 132 15.89 7.13 -7.20
CA VAL A 132 15.25 5.99 -7.88
C VAL A 132 14.00 6.40 -8.62
N LEU A 133 13.14 7.24 -8.02
CA LEU A 133 11.94 7.74 -8.68
C LEU A 133 12.29 8.61 -9.88
N ASN A 134 13.32 9.46 -9.76
CA ASN A 134 13.76 10.34 -10.85
C ASN A 134 14.31 9.58 -12.05
N SER A 135 14.90 8.42 -11.83
CA SER A 135 15.42 7.56 -12.92
C SER A 135 14.33 6.82 -13.69
N ARG A 136 13.09 6.79 -13.19
CA ARG A 136 11.98 6.05 -13.79
C ARG A 136 11.19 6.91 -14.78
N GLN A 137 10.61 6.22 -15.77
CA GLN A 137 9.66 6.77 -16.73
C GLN A 137 8.43 5.88 -16.86
N PRO A 138 7.27 6.43 -17.25
CA PRO A 138 6.05 5.66 -17.45
C PRO A 138 6.22 4.68 -18.61
N VAL A 139 5.98 3.39 -18.35
CA VAL A 139 6.11 2.32 -19.35
C VAL A 139 4.88 1.41 -19.42
N GLY A 140 3.94 1.55 -18.47
CA GLY A 140 2.76 0.70 -18.39
C GLY A 140 1.74 0.99 -19.49
N GLU A 141 1.30 -0.04 -20.20
CA GLU A 141 0.30 0.09 -21.26
C GLU A 141 -1.13 0.23 -20.69
N SER A 142 -1.35 -0.29 -19.49
CA SER A 142 -2.65 -0.19 -18.80
C SER A 142 -2.48 0.30 -17.35
N SER A 143 -3.57 0.82 -16.80
CA SER A 143 -3.65 1.21 -15.39
C SER A 143 -4.59 0.27 -14.66
N GLN A 144 -4.04 -0.57 -13.75
CA GLN A 144 -4.76 -1.50 -12.89
C GLN A 144 -4.67 -1.08 -11.41
N LEU A 145 -4.93 0.18 -11.13
CA LEU A 145 -4.76 0.78 -9.79
C LEU A 145 -5.45 0.00 -8.69
N GLY A 146 -6.68 -0.46 -8.92
CA GLY A 146 -7.41 -1.23 -7.93
C GLY A 146 -6.73 -2.56 -7.58
N LYS A 147 -6.22 -3.30 -8.58
CA LYS A 147 -5.44 -4.53 -8.37
C LYS A 147 -4.14 -4.25 -7.63
N CYS A 148 -3.44 -3.19 -8.02
CA CYS A 148 -2.20 -2.75 -7.38
C CYS A 148 -2.43 -2.37 -5.91
N LEU A 149 -3.49 -1.62 -5.62
CA LEU A 149 -3.86 -1.25 -4.26
C LEU A 149 -4.18 -2.47 -3.39
N VAL A 150 -4.95 -3.45 -3.90
CA VAL A 150 -5.21 -4.71 -3.18
C VAL A 150 -3.91 -5.45 -2.88
N SER A 151 -3.00 -5.50 -3.84
CA SER A 151 -1.70 -6.16 -3.69
C SER A 151 -0.83 -5.46 -2.65
N ALA A 152 -0.77 -4.12 -2.67
CA ALA A 152 -0.06 -3.33 -1.68
C ALA A 152 -0.60 -3.58 -0.27
N LEU A 153 -1.92 -3.49 -0.08
CA LEU A 153 -2.56 -3.76 1.21
C LEU A 153 -2.34 -5.20 1.71
N ARG A 154 -2.21 -6.14 0.79
CA ARG A 154 -1.95 -7.55 1.10
C ARG A 154 -0.51 -7.79 1.53
N ASN A 155 0.45 -7.10 0.92
CA ASN A 155 1.88 -7.19 1.26
C ASN A 155 2.18 -6.61 2.67
N HIS A 156 1.31 -5.71 3.15
CA HIS A 156 1.46 -5.06 4.46
C HIS A 156 0.51 -5.63 5.53
N ARG A 157 0.02 -6.87 5.35
CA ARG A 157 -0.80 -7.54 6.39
C ARG A 157 0.01 -7.77 7.66
N GLY A 158 -0.60 -7.41 8.79
CA GLY A 158 0.01 -7.61 10.12
C GLY A 158 1.01 -6.53 10.52
N ARG A 159 1.17 -5.48 9.71
CA ARG A 159 1.95 -4.28 10.05
C ARG A 159 1.03 -3.10 10.28
N PRO A 160 1.40 -2.16 11.14
CA PRO A 160 0.66 -0.90 11.26
C PRO A 160 0.87 -0.08 9.99
N VAL A 161 -0.22 0.23 9.29
CA VAL A 161 -0.22 1.10 8.10
C VAL A 161 -0.85 2.42 8.49
N ALA A 162 -0.09 3.53 8.34
CA ALA A 162 -0.56 4.88 8.63
C ALA A 162 -1.57 5.36 7.59
N GLY A 163 -1.35 4.99 6.34
CA GLY A 163 -2.22 5.35 5.21
C GLY A 163 -1.64 4.92 3.88
N VAL A 164 -2.43 5.14 2.83
CA VAL A 164 -2.00 4.95 1.44
C VAL A 164 -2.23 6.25 0.69
N VAL A 165 -1.18 6.72 0.02
CA VAL A 165 -1.23 7.87 -0.90
C VAL A 165 -1.14 7.32 -2.32
N ILE A 166 -2.08 7.69 -3.17
CA ILE A 166 -2.14 7.29 -4.57
C ILE A 166 -2.03 8.54 -5.42
N ILE A 167 -1.08 8.56 -6.34
CA ILE A 167 -0.90 9.66 -7.30
C ILE A 167 -1.18 9.08 -8.68
N SER A 168 -2.25 9.55 -9.32
CA SER A 168 -2.73 9.03 -10.61
C SER A 168 -3.65 10.04 -11.26
N ASP A 169 -3.89 9.90 -12.56
CA ASP A 169 -4.93 10.63 -13.29
C ASP A 169 -6.36 10.10 -13.02
N GLY A 170 -6.49 9.04 -12.20
CA GLY A 170 -7.76 8.43 -11.82
C GLY A 170 -8.34 7.48 -12.87
N VAL A 171 -7.71 7.32 -14.02
CA VAL A 171 -8.18 6.42 -15.08
C VAL A 171 -7.73 4.99 -14.77
N THR A 172 -8.68 4.12 -14.52
CA THR A 172 -8.44 2.68 -14.34
C THR A 172 -9.00 1.94 -15.55
N THR A 173 -8.15 1.28 -16.32
CA THR A 173 -8.55 0.57 -17.54
C THR A 173 -9.04 -0.84 -17.27
N LEU A 174 -8.50 -1.52 -16.28
CA LEU A 174 -8.82 -2.91 -15.96
C LEU A 174 -8.79 -3.16 -14.44
N GLY A 175 -9.51 -4.21 -14.01
CA GLY A 175 -9.50 -4.66 -12.62
C GLY A 175 -10.60 -4.05 -11.75
N PRO A 176 -10.54 -4.27 -10.43
CA PRO A 176 -11.52 -3.73 -9.48
C PRO A 176 -11.45 -2.20 -9.44
N SER A 177 -12.60 -1.56 -9.29
CA SER A 177 -12.66 -0.10 -9.15
C SER A 177 -12.00 0.36 -7.85
N LEU A 178 -11.37 1.55 -7.88
CA LEU A 178 -10.78 2.14 -6.67
C LEU A 178 -11.81 2.28 -5.54
N GLY A 179 -13.08 2.57 -5.87
CA GLY A 179 -14.14 2.67 -4.87
C GLY A 179 -14.40 1.37 -4.11
N SER A 180 -14.39 0.22 -4.80
CA SER A 180 -14.57 -1.07 -4.15
C SER A 180 -13.39 -1.43 -3.24
N VAL A 181 -12.18 -1.07 -3.63
CA VAL A 181 -10.98 -1.31 -2.82
C VAL A 181 -10.89 -0.33 -1.66
N ALA A 182 -11.35 0.91 -1.83
CA ALA A 182 -11.43 1.90 -0.77
C ALA A 182 -12.34 1.42 0.38
N GLU A 183 -13.47 0.78 0.05
CA GLU A 183 -14.33 0.20 1.08
C GLU A 183 -13.61 -0.91 1.87
N HIS A 184 -12.81 -1.73 1.20
CA HIS A 184 -11.99 -2.75 1.86
C HIS A 184 -10.89 -2.14 2.76
N ALA A 185 -10.26 -1.04 2.35
CA ALA A 185 -9.29 -0.30 3.15
C ALA A 185 -9.97 0.34 4.37
N ARG A 186 -11.19 0.89 4.21
CA ARG A 186 -12.00 1.48 5.26
C ARG A 186 -12.33 0.46 6.36
N GLN A 187 -12.68 -0.76 5.99
CA GLN A 187 -12.94 -1.85 6.95
C GLN A 187 -11.71 -2.20 7.80
N ARG A 188 -10.51 -1.88 7.30
CA ARG A 188 -9.24 -2.06 8.01
C ARG A 188 -8.75 -0.79 8.70
N ASN A 189 -9.54 0.29 8.70
CA ASN A 189 -9.18 1.61 9.22
C ASN A 189 -7.91 2.18 8.59
N ILE A 190 -7.67 1.91 7.30
CA ILE A 190 -6.54 2.44 6.54
C ILE A 190 -7.06 3.62 5.70
N PRO A 191 -6.64 4.86 5.97
CA PRO A 191 -7.04 6.01 5.17
C PRO A 191 -6.38 5.96 3.79
N LEU A 192 -7.15 6.33 2.76
CA LEU A 192 -6.68 6.49 1.39
C LEU A 192 -6.73 7.96 1.01
N TYR A 193 -5.61 8.45 0.50
CA TYR A 193 -5.47 9.80 -0.05
C TYR A 193 -5.19 9.66 -1.54
N VAL A 194 -5.99 10.30 -2.37
CA VAL A 194 -5.81 10.29 -3.82
C VAL A 194 -5.43 11.70 -4.25
N LEU A 195 -4.27 11.81 -4.86
CA LEU A 195 -3.78 13.03 -5.50
C LEU A 195 -3.98 12.88 -7.00
N ALA A 196 -4.87 13.69 -7.55
CA ALA A 196 -5.13 13.70 -8.99
C ALA A 196 -3.97 14.40 -9.72
N ALA A 197 -3.33 13.69 -10.63
CA ALA A 197 -2.34 14.22 -11.54
C ALA A 197 -3.03 14.45 -12.91
N GLY A 198 -3.29 15.70 -13.26
CA GLY A 198 -3.95 16.08 -14.51
C GLY A 198 -4.68 17.41 -14.39
N ALA A 199 -4.93 18.06 -15.53
CA ALA A 199 -5.69 19.29 -15.56
C ALA A 199 -7.19 19.00 -15.36
N ASP A 200 -7.88 19.87 -14.62
CA ASP A 200 -9.34 19.84 -14.50
C ASP A 200 -10.06 20.33 -15.78
N SER A 201 -9.28 20.75 -16.79
CA SER A 201 -9.80 21.19 -18.08
C SER A 201 -10.12 19.97 -18.95
N LYS A 202 -11.33 19.94 -19.50
CA LYS A 202 -11.70 18.95 -20.53
C LYS A 202 -10.74 19.09 -21.71
N VAL A 203 -9.90 18.09 -21.91
CA VAL A 203 -9.06 18.01 -23.11
C VAL A 203 -9.99 17.89 -24.31
N LYS A 204 -9.84 18.81 -25.26
CA LYS A 204 -10.56 18.70 -26.55
C LYS A 204 -10.15 17.39 -27.21
N ASN A 205 -11.02 16.43 -27.21
CA ASN A 205 -10.75 15.11 -27.75
C ASN A 205 -11.79 14.71 -28.79
N VAL A 206 -11.33 14.03 -29.82
CA VAL A 206 -12.20 13.39 -30.81
C VAL A 206 -11.92 11.90 -30.78
N ALA A 207 -12.89 11.14 -30.35
CA ALA A 207 -12.82 9.69 -30.28
C ALA A 207 -13.79 9.03 -31.28
N ILE A 208 -13.38 7.92 -31.85
CA ILE A 208 -14.28 7.03 -32.60
C ILE A 208 -14.97 6.13 -31.59
N SER A 209 -16.31 6.22 -31.53
CA SER A 209 -17.15 5.28 -30.79
C SER A 209 -17.97 4.45 -31.79
N ASP A 210 -18.27 3.21 -31.45
CA ASP A 210 -19.18 2.31 -32.19
C ASP A 210 -18.78 2.13 -33.67
N ALA A 211 -17.67 1.47 -33.94
CA ALA A 211 -17.33 1.04 -35.29
C ALA A 211 -18.07 -0.27 -35.62
N LEU A 212 -18.95 -0.23 -36.63
CA LEU A 212 -19.68 -1.39 -37.12
C LEU A 212 -19.21 -1.70 -38.54
N MET A 213 -18.84 -2.95 -38.74
CA MET A 213 -18.38 -3.50 -40.01
C MET A 213 -18.99 -4.88 -40.23
N SER A 214 -19.15 -5.33 -41.47
CA SER A 214 -19.56 -6.70 -41.80
C SER A 214 -18.48 -7.69 -41.35
N ASP A 215 -18.89 -8.77 -40.73
CA ASP A 215 -17.98 -9.85 -40.27
C ASP A 215 -17.33 -10.63 -41.40
N SER A 216 -17.89 -10.54 -42.64
CA SER A 216 -17.38 -11.23 -43.82
C SER A 216 -17.62 -10.41 -45.08
N SER A 217 -16.66 -10.42 -46.01
CA SER A 217 -16.83 -9.90 -47.36
C SER A 217 -16.04 -10.73 -48.35
N PHE A 218 -16.46 -10.72 -49.64
CA PHE A 218 -15.75 -11.41 -50.71
C PHE A 218 -14.76 -10.50 -51.39
N ILE A 219 -13.75 -11.10 -52.04
CA ILE A 219 -12.75 -10.36 -52.78
C ILE A 219 -13.41 -9.57 -53.91
N GLY A 220 -13.31 -8.24 -53.87
CA GLY A 220 -13.92 -7.33 -54.82
C GLY A 220 -15.20 -6.65 -54.37
N ASP A 221 -15.70 -6.98 -53.17
CA ASP A 221 -16.87 -6.31 -52.58
C ASP A 221 -16.50 -5.01 -51.89
N HIS A 222 -17.42 -4.05 -51.93
CA HIS A 222 -17.29 -2.81 -51.18
C HIS A 222 -17.64 -3.05 -49.72
N VAL A 223 -16.68 -2.79 -48.78
CA VAL A 223 -16.91 -2.88 -47.36
C VAL A 223 -17.35 -1.52 -46.82
N SER A 224 -18.55 -1.46 -46.24
CA SER A 224 -19.06 -0.29 -45.58
C SER A 224 -18.73 -0.31 -44.10
N ILE A 225 -18.01 0.67 -43.62
CA ILE A 225 -17.70 0.88 -42.19
C ILE A 225 -18.55 2.08 -41.71
N ARG A 226 -19.39 1.83 -40.71
CA ARG A 226 -20.17 2.89 -40.04
C ARG A 226 -19.50 3.15 -38.69
N TYR A 227 -19.19 4.40 -38.37
CA TYR A 227 -18.63 4.79 -37.09
C TYR A 227 -19.29 6.08 -36.58
N SER A 228 -19.30 6.25 -35.27
CA SER A 228 -19.73 7.47 -34.59
C SER A 228 -18.50 8.21 -34.09
N LEU A 229 -18.44 9.52 -34.34
CA LEU A 229 -17.44 10.41 -33.78
C LEU A 229 -18.01 11.12 -32.55
N ARG A 230 -17.31 11.02 -31.43
CA ARG A 230 -17.57 11.79 -30.21
C ARG A 230 -16.53 12.89 -30.10
N ALA A 231 -16.97 14.15 -30.12
CA ALA A 231 -16.12 15.31 -29.85
C ALA A 231 -16.48 15.86 -28.47
N GLU A 232 -15.49 16.07 -27.63
CA GLU A 232 -15.61 16.75 -26.35
C GLU A 232 -14.91 18.10 -26.46
N HIS A 233 -15.65 19.18 -26.07
CA HIS A 233 -15.19 20.58 -26.13
C HIS A 233 -14.92 21.09 -24.72
#